data_fd0900f0f5241072ed765caaccd8aa08
#
_entry.id   fd0900f0f5241072ed765caaccd8aa08
#
_cell.length_a   1.000
_cell.length_b   1.000
_cell.length_c   1.000
_cell.angle_alpha   90.00
_cell.angle_beta   90.00
_cell.angle_gamma   90.00
#
_symmetry.space_group_name_H-M   'P 1'
#
loop_
_entity.id
_entity.type
_entity.pdbx_description
1 polymer ?
#
loop_
_entity_poly.entity_id
_entity_poly.type
_entity_poly.pdbx_seq_one_letter_code
_entity_poly.pdbx_strand_id
1 'polypeptide(L)'
;MFLTVQDFTGKYQLSTGMYDVTKLQDYIDKYEKRYLIELFGAKLYDEFISDLNIQNVPKSPNFLKIYNPFYENITFRQLIISEGILEMLKGFVYFEYSKDLINQMTPYGNVRPISENSEPVSTLYSMIYARYNEAIKTYRAIQTYIVTNFNAPTGQVISISLLTGGTNYVSQINNGTQTPFYGDGNLTLNIVANNFFVVTGGTVNIAGINYAAGIITTVVGGNYDATFEITYVGKGDFTTFNGQQKQTVYWV
;
A
#
# COMPACT_ATOMS: atom_id res chain seq x y z
N MET A 1 -3.01 -14.10 1.64
CA MET A 1 -4.32 -13.91 1.03
C MET A 1 -4.96 -12.70 1.66
N PHE A 2 -5.35 -11.73 0.87
CA PHE A 2 -5.88 -10.44 1.34
C PHE A 2 -7.39 -10.36 1.19
N LEU A 3 -7.94 -11.07 0.21
CA LEU A 3 -9.38 -11.10 -0.08
C LEU A 3 -10.00 -12.44 0.27
N THR A 4 -11.26 -12.38 0.66
CA THR A 4 -12.15 -13.53 0.86
C THR A 4 -13.40 -13.36 0.00
N VAL A 5 -14.18 -14.43 -0.17
CA VAL A 5 -15.44 -14.37 -0.91
C VAL A 5 -16.42 -13.37 -0.28
N GLN A 6 -16.36 -13.18 1.05
CA GLN A 6 -17.22 -12.25 1.79
C GLN A 6 -16.92 -10.77 1.49
N ASP A 7 -15.75 -10.46 0.92
CA ASP A 7 -15.39 -9.08 0.56
C ASP A 7 -16.10 -8.57 -0.69
N PHE A 8 -16.74 -9.48 -1.45
CA PHE A 8 -17.46 -9.14 -2.69
C PHE A 8 -18.89 -8.71 -2.42
N THR A 9 -19.03 -7.52 -1.83
CA THR A 9 -20.30 -6.88 -1.47
C THR A 9 -20.48 -5.54 -2.18
N GLY A 10 -21.66 -4.95 -2.07
CA GLY A 10 -21.96 -3.62 -2.61
C GLY A 10 -21.76 -3.57 -4.14
N LYS A 11 -20.87 -2.67 -4.62
CA LYS A 11 -20.59 -2.52 -6.05
C LYS A 11 -19.96 -3.74 -6.72
N TYR A 12 -19.41 -4.66 -5.94
CA TYR A 12 -18.84 -5.93 -6.40
C TYR A 12 -19.70 -7.14 -6.09
N GLN A 13 -20.93 -6.92 -5.64
CA GLN A 13 -21.83 -8.01 -5.29
C GLN A 13 -22.13 -8.87 -6.52
N LEU A 14 -21.94 -10.17 -6.37
CA LEU A 14 -22.30 -11.20 -7.35
C LEU A 14 -23.68 -11.75 -7.04
N SER A 15 -24.48 -12.00 -8.07
CA SER A 15 -25.82 -12.59 -7.89
C SER A 15 -25.72 -13.99 -7.31
N THR A 16 -26.42 -14.25 -6.20
CA THR A 16 -26.39 -15.54 -5.46
C THR A 16 -26.81 -16.76 -6.27
N GLY A 17 -27.52 -16.57 -7.39
CA GLY A 17 -27.89 -17.65 -8.31
C GLY A 17 -26.86 -17.89 -9.45
N MET A 18 -25.86 -17.04 -9.60
CA MET A 18 -24.93 -17.09 -10.73
C MET A 18 -23.47 -17.36 -10.34
N TYR A 19 -23.12 -17.32 -9.05
CA TYR A 19 -21.74 -17.57 -8.64
C TYR A 19 -21.57 -18.83 -7.80
N ASP A 20 -20.49 -19.52 -8.05
CA ASP A 20 -20.00 -20.63 -7.25
C ASP A 20 -18.90 -20.10 -6.33
N VAL A 21 -19.11 -20.25 -5.01
CA VAL A 21 -18.17 -19.81 -3.97
C VAL A 21 -16.78 -20.41 -4.19
N THR A 22 -16.71 -21.69 -4.56
CA THR A 22 -15.44 -22.39 -4.81
C THR A 22 -14.72 -21.79 -6.00
N LYS A 23 -15.43 -21.56 -7.10
CA LYS A 23 -14.85 -20.91 -8.29
C LYS A 23 -14.39 -19.50 -8.01
N LEU A 24 -15.16 -18.72 -7.28
CA LEU A 24 -14.73 -17.36 -6.93
C LEU A 24 -13.46 -17.38 -6.08
N GLN A 25 -13.35 -18.35 -5.16
CA GLN A 25 -12.13 -18.52 -4.37
C GLN A 25 -10.91 -18.84 -5.23
N ASP A 26 -11.04 -19.75 -6.23
CA ASP A 26 -9.97 -20.04 -7.17
C ASP A 26 -9.52 -18.81 -7.97
N TYR A 27 -10.47 -17.91 -8.33
CA TYR A 27 -10.14 -16.64 -8.98
C TYR A 27 -9.41 -15.69 -8.06
N ILE A 28 -9.81 -15.59 -6.79
CA ILE A 28 -9.12 -14.79 -5.78
C ILE A 28 -7.67 -15.26 -5.67
N ASP A 29 -7.45 -16.57 -5.45
CA ASP A 29 -6.13 -17.17 -5.25
C ASP A 29 -5.19 -16.92 -6.45
N LYS A 30 -5.73 -17.06 -7.65
CA LYS A 30 -4.98 -16.87 -8.89
C LYS A 30 -4.66 -15.42 -9.17
N TYR A 31 -5.68 -14.55 -9.11
CA TYR A 31 -5.56 -13.20 -9.63
C TYR A 31 -5.03 -12.20 -8.60
N GLU A 32 -5.27 -12.41 -7.30
CA GLU A 32 -4.69 -11.58 -6.24
C GLU A 32 -3.15 -11.56 -6.36
N LYS A 33 -2.53 -12.74 -6.36
CA LYS A 33 -1.07 -12.86 -6.50
C LYS A 33 -0.56 -12.27 -7.82
N ARG A 34 -1.24 -12.58 -8.93
CA ARG A 34 -0.86 -12.09 -10.25
C ARG A 34 -0.86 -10.57 -10.31
N TYR A 35 -1.94 -9.92 -9.89
CA TYR A 35 -2.06 -8.47 -9.95
C TYR A 35 -1.12 -7.75 -8.99
N LEU A 36 -0.80 -8.34 -7.84
CA LEU A 36 0.23 -7.80 -6.95
C LEU A 36 1.63 -7.88 -7.55
N ILE A 37 1.99 -9.01 -8.18
CA ILE A 37 3.27 -9.14 -8.88
C ILE A 37 3.35 -8.15 -10.06
N GLU A 38 2.27 -7.98 -10.81
CA GLU A 38 2.21 -6.99 -11.89
C GLU A 38 2.30 -5.55 -11.38
N LEU A 39 1.71 -5.26 -10.20
CA LEU A 39 1.77 -3.95 -9.56
C LEU A 39 3.18 -3.58 -9.12
N PHE A 40 3.84 -4.48 -8.42
CA PHE A 40 5.10 -4.23 -7.72
C PHE A 40 6.35 -4.65 -8.51
N GLY A 41 6.21 -5.60 -9.41
CA GLY A 41 7.34 -6.39 -9.90
C GLY A 41 7.80 -7.40 -8.84
N ALA A 42 8.58 -8.40 -9.25
CA ALA A 42 8.93 -9.55 -8.39
C ALA A 42 9.62 -9.13 -7.08
N LYS A 43 10.65 -8.26 -7.17
CA LYS A 43 11.45 -7.86 -6.01
C LYS A 43 10.63 -7.12 -4.96
N LEU A 44 9.89 -6.09 -5.36
CA LEU A 44 9.10 -5.29 -4.41
C LEU A 44 7.91 -6.08 -3.88
N TYR A 45 7.37 -7.04 -4.66
CA TYR A 45 6.36 -7.97 -4.20
C TYR A 45 6.88 -8.85 -3.05
N ASP A 46 8.09 -9.42 -3.18
CA ASP A 46 8.69 -10.24 -2.12
C ASP A 46 8.94 -9.40 -0.85
N GLU A 47 9.37 -8.16 -1.00
CA GLU A 47 9.53 -7.22 0.11
C GLU A 47 8.18 -6.90 0.78
N PHE A 48 7.14 -6.64 -0.02
CA PHE A 48 5.78 -6.39 0.49
C PHE A 48 5.24 -7.58 1.29
N ILE A 49 5.38 -8.80 0.76
CA ILE A 49 4.93 -10.02 1.46
C ILE A 49 5.71 -10.25 2.76
N SER A 50 7.02 -10.01 2.77
CA SER A 50 7.85 -10.17 3.97
C SER A 50 7.57 -9.10 5.05
N ASP A 51 7.00 -7.97 4.66
CA ASP A 51 6.63 -6.89 5.58
C ASP A 51 5.28 -7.12 6.29
N LEU A 52 4.50 -8.11 5.89
CA LEU A 52 3.19 -8.36 6.48
C LEU A 52 3.27 -8.87 7.91
N ASN A 53 2.26 -8.51 8.71
CA ASN A 53 2.01 -9.10 10.02
C ASN A 53 1.13 -10.36 9.89
N ILE A 54 0.78 -10.98 11.01
CA ILE A 54 -0.07 -12.19 11.05
C ILE A 54 -1.50 -11.98 10.53
N GLN A 55 -1.98 -10.73 10.46
CA GLN A 55 -3.27 -10.34 9.91
C GLN A 55 -3.18 -9.95 8.43
N ASN A 56 -2.05 -10.15 7.76
CA ASN A 56 -1.77 -9.72 6.39
C ASN A 56 -1.84 -8.20 6.17
N VAL A 57 -1.54 -7.41 7.20
CA VAL A 57 -1.43 -5.94 7.12
C VAL A 57 0.06 -5.56 7.12
N PRO A 58 0.51 -4.68 6.22
CA PRO A 58 1.88 -4.21 6.21
C PRO A 58 2.27 -3.49 7.50
N LYS A 59 3.52 -3.68 7.93
CA LYS A 59 4.10 -3.03 9.10
C LYS A 59 4.76 -1.68 8.75
N SER A 60 5.46 -1.61 7.63
CA SER A 60 6.19 -0.40 7.25
C SER A 60 5.26 0.70 6.74
N PRO A 61 5.54 1.97 7.09
CA PRO A 61 4.68 3.11 6.76
C PRO A 61 4.39 3.26 5.26
N ASN A 62 5.39 3.01 4.42
CA ASN A 62 5.25 3.14 2.98
C ASN A 62 4.27 2.10 2.40
N PHE A 63 4.41 0.83 2.79
CA PHE A 63 3.49 -0.22 2.38
C PHE A 63 2.11 -0.04 3.01
N LEU A 64 2.04 0.37 4.28
CA LEU A 64 0.78 0.65 4.96
C LEU A 64 0.02 1.81 4.28
N LYS A 65 0.74 2.82 3.78
CA LYS A 65 0.13 3.95 3.05
C LYS A 65 -0.58 3.49 1.78
N ILE A 66 0.06 2.66 0.96
CA ILE A 66 -0.53 2.16 -0.30
C ILE A 66 -1.56 1.03 -0.07
N TYR A 67 -1.46 0.32 1.05
CA TYR A 67 -2.43 -0.70 1.44
C TYR A 67 -3.80 -0.07 1.74
N ASN A 68 -3.81 1.07 2.44
CA ASN A 68 -5.01 1.83 2.79
C ASN A 68 -5.40 2.82 1.68
N PRO A 69 -6.65 3.29 1.67
CA PRO A 69 -7.03 4.45 0.84
C PRO A 69 -6.18 5.68 1.17
N PHE A 70 -5.72 6.38 0.15
CA PHE A 70 -4.93 7.61 0.34
C PHE A 70 -5.18 8.63 -0.76
N TYR A 71 -4.87 9.88 -0.43
CA TYR A 71 -4.70 10.96 -1.39
C TYR A 71 -3.35 11.64 -1.12
N GLU A 72 -2.66 12.05 -2.17
CA GLU A 72 -1.33 12.67 -2.08
C GLU A 72 -1.15 13.72 -3.17
N ASN A 73 -0.55 14.85 -2.80
CA ASN A 73 -0.11 15.86 -3.76
C ASN A 73 1.36 15.60 -4.10
N ILE A 74 1.66 15.17 -5.32
CA ILE A 74 3.03 14.90 -5.75
C ILE A 74 3.73 16.18 -6.16
N THR A 75 2.99 17.09 -6.79
CA THR A 75 3.47 18.42 -7.18
C THR A 75 2.32 19.40 -7.05
N PHE A 76 2.58 20.71 -7.12
CA PHE A 76 1.58 21.78 -6.97
C PHE A 76 0.29 21.63 -7.79
N ARG A 77 0.18 20.65 -8.70
CA ARG A 77 -0.98 20.47 -9.59
C ARG A 77 -1.41 19.03 -9.79
N GLN A 78 -0.77 18.04 -9.19
CA GLN A 78 -1.12 16.64 -9.41
C GLN A 78 -1.50 15.95 -8.10
N LEU A 79 -2.82 15.84 -7.89
CA LEU A 79 -3.40 15.04 -6.81
C LEU A 79 -3.55 13.60 -7.31
N ILE A 80 -2.99 12.64 -6.59
CA ILE A 80 -3.28 11.22 -6.76
C ILE A 80 -4.24 10.75 -5.68
N ILE A 81 -5.20 9.93 -6.09
CA ILE A 81 -6.21 9.34 -5.21
C ILE A 81 -6.21 7.84 -5.44
N SER A 82 -6.14 7.08 -4.37
CA SER A 82 -6.14 5.63 -4.35
C SER A 82 -7.18 5.12 -3.37
N GLU A 83 -7.93 4.12 -3.77
CA GLU A 83 -8.86 3.39 -2.88
C GLU A 83 -8.16 2.28 -2.06
N GLY A 84 -6.84 2.14 -2.20
CA GLY A 84 -6.04 1.12 -1.52
C GLY A 84 -5.98 -0.21 -2.26
N ILE A 85 -5.02 -1.05 -1.85
CA ILE A 85 -4.73 -2.33 -2.51
C ILE A 85 -5.95 -3.26 -2.51
N LEU A 86 -6.67 -3.36 -1.39
CA LEU A 86 -7.79 -4.30 -1.26
C LEU A 86 -8.91 -3.98 -2.25
N GLU A 87 -9.26 -2.70 -2.39
CA GLU A 87 -10.32 -2.26 -3.30
C GLU A 87 -9.91 -2.44 -4.77
N MET A 88 -8.64 -2.16 -5.08
CA MET A 88 -8.07 -2.44 -6.41
C MET A 88 -8.15 -3.93 -6.76
N LEU A 89 -7.75 -4.82 -5.85
CA LEU A 89 -7.80 -6.26 -6.06
C LEU A 89 -9.23 -6.77 -6.25
N LYS A 90 -10.20 -6.28 -5.44
CA LYS A 90 -11.62 -6.60 -5.65
C LYS A 90 -12.09 -6.25 -7.06
N GLY A 91 -11.71 -5.07 -7.56
CA GLY A 91 -12.07 -4.64 -8.91
C GLY A 91 -11.50 -5.55 -10.01
N PHE A 92 -10.26 -5.98 -9.88
CA PHE A 92 -9.64 -6.88 -10.85
C PHE A 92 -10.20 -8.31 -10.78
N VAL A 93 -10.34 -8.88 -9.59
CA VAL A 93 -10.92 -10.23 -9.43
C VAL A 93 -12.37 -10.25 -9.92
N TYR A 94 -13.16 -9.23 -9.58
CA TYR A 94 -14.53 -9.08 -10.06
C TYR A 94 -14.59 -9.05 -11.59
N PHE A 95 -13.69 -8.30 -12.23
CA PHE A 95 -13.60 -8.22 -13.69
C PHE A 95 -13.32 -9.58 -14.32
N GLU A 96 -12.29 -10.27 -13.86
CA GLU A 96 -11.87 -11.55 -14.43
C GLU A 96 -12.96 -12.62 -14.23
N TYR A 97 -13.55 -12.68 -13.05
CA TYR A 97 -14.61 -13.63 -12.75
C TYR A 97 -15.88 -13.33 -13.57
N SER A 98 -16.32 -12.09 -13.60
CA SER A 98 -17.55 -11.70 -14.31
C SER A 98 -17.42 -11.86 -15.82
N LYS A 99 -16.24 -11.59 -16.38
CA LYS A 99 -15.97 -11.82 -17.82
C LYS A 99 -16.15 -13.28 -18.21
N ASP A 100 -15.66 -14.20 -17.38
CA ASP A 100 -15.76 -15.64 -17.67
C ASP A 100 -17.15 -16.21 -17.37
N LEU A 101 -17.90 -15.60 -16.43
CA LEU A 101 -19.32 -15.95 -16.21
C LEU A 101 -20.20 -15.65 -17.41
N ILE A 102 -19.93 -14.55 -18.12
CA ILE A 102 -20.72 -14.13 -19.27
C ILE A 102 -20.41 -14.98 -20.51
N ASN A 103 -19.19 -15.47 -20.62
CA ASN A 103 -18.72 -16.28 -21.75
C ASN A 103 -18.47 -17.72 -21.31
N GLN A 104 -19.54 -18.53 -21.30
CA GLN A 104 -19.40 -19.96 -20.99
C GLN A 104 -19.12 -20.76 -22.27
N MET A 105 -18.04 -21.56 -22.22
CA MET A 105 -17.72 -22.49 -23.29
C MET A 105 -18.56 -23.77 -23.14
N THR A 106 -19.34 -24.07 -24.13
CA THR A 106 -20.10 -25.36 -24.20
C THR A 106 -19.58 -26.18 -25.37
N PRO A 107 -19.94 -27.49 -25.46
CA PRO A 107 -19.61 -28.31 -26.63
C PRO A 107 -20.11 -27.74 -27.95
N TYR A 108 -21.07 -26.85 -27.93
CA TYR A 108 -21.65 -26.16 -29.09
C TYR A 108 -21.08 -24.78 -29.38
N GLY A 109 -20.03 -24.37 -28.66
CA GLY A 109 -19.38 -23.06 -28.77
C GLY A 109 -19.59 -22.15 -27.56
N ASN A 110 -19.15 -20.90 -27.69
CA ASN A 110 -19.37 -19.89 -26.65
C ASN A 110 -20.85 -19.50 -26.60
N VAL A 111 -21.49 -19.72 -25.47
CA VAL A 111 -22.87 -19.34 -25.22
C VAL A 111 -22.93 -18.30 -24.09
N ARG A 112 -23.88 -17.38 -24.21
CA ARG A 112 -24.31 -16.51 -23.11
C ARG A 112 -25.53 -17.16 -22.46
N PRO A 113 -25.49 -17.41 -21.14
CA PRO A 113 -26.70 -17.86 -20.44
C PRO A 113 -27.76 -16.74 -20.54
N ILE A 114 -28.89 -17.06 -21.15
CA ILE A 114 -30.06 -16.18 -21.23
C ILE A 114 -31.15 -16.85 -20.39
N SER A 115 -31.67 -16.14 -19.39
CA SER A 115 -32.88 -16.59 -18.67
C SER A 115 -34.10 -16.28 -19.52
N GLU A 116 -35.07 -17.20 -19.54
CA GLU A 116 -36.33 -17.07 -20.33
C GLU A 116 -37.10 -15.77 -20.05
N ASN A 117 -36.88 -15.15 -18.89
CA ASN A 117 -37.58 -13.94 -18.45
C ASN A 117 -36.66 -12.70 -18.32
N SER A 118 -35.46 -12.70 -18.94
CA SER A 118 -34.55 -11.56 -18.86
C SER A 118 -34.19 -11.05 -20.23
N GLU A 119 -34.36 -9.75 -20.45
CA GLU A 119 -33.80 -9.09 -21.61
C GLU A 119 -32.29 -8.87 -21.43
N PRO A 120 -31.46 -9.16 -22.46
CA PRO A 120 -30.05 -8.91 -22.42
C PRO A 120 -29.77 -7.41 -22.34
N VAL A 121 -29.27 -6.94 -21.20
CA VAL A 121 -28.89 -5.54 -21.01
C VAL A 121 -27.51 -5.34 -21.63
N SER A 122 -27.43 -4.53 -22.69
CA SER A 122 -26.16 -4.15 -23.34
C SER A 122 -25.19 -3.42 -22.39
N THR A 123 -25.68 -2.92 -21.27
CA THR A 123 -24.92 -2.16 -20.26
C THR A 123 -24.11 -3.04 -19.30
N LEU A 124 -24.30 -4.38 -19.28
CA LEU A 124 -23.57 -5.26 -18.34
C LEU A 124 -22.04 -5.19 -18.55
N TYR A 125 -21.62 -5.17 -19.80
CA TYR A 125 -20.20 -5.01 -20.13
C TYR A 125 -19.67 -3.65 -19.67
N SER A 126 -20.45 -2.58 -19.81
CA SER A 126 -20.03 -1.25 -19.38
C SER A 126 -19.79 -1.20 -17.86
N MET A 127 -20.61 -1.88 -17.07
CA MET A 127 -20.42 -1.97 -15.61
C MET A 127 -19.13 -2.72 -15.22
N ILE A 128 -18.89 -3.87 -15.84
CA ILE A 128 -17.69 -4.68 -15.58
C ILE A 128 -16.42 -3.89 -15.94
N TYR A 129 -16.39 -3.25 -17.11
CA TYR A 129 -15.28 -2.42 -17.52
C TYR A 129 -15.14 -1.15 -16.66
N ALA A 130 -16.24 -0.57 -16.17
CA ALA A 130 -16.17 0.55 -15.24
C ALA A 130 -15.43 0.15 -13.95
N ARG A 131 -15.73 -1.03 -13.37
CA ARG A 131 -15.03 -1.54 -12.18
C ARG A 131 -13.55 -1.81 -12.44
N TYR A 132 -13.24 -2.41 -13.58
CA TYR A 132 -11.86 -2.59 -14.02
C TYR A 132 -11.12 -1.25 -14.13
N ASN A 133 -11.72 -0.25 -14.75
CA ASN A 133 -11.12 1.07 -14.93
C ASN A 133 -10.95 1.83 -13.59
N GLU A 134 -11.87 1.66 -12.64
CA GLU A 134 -11.70 2.17 -11.26
C GLU A 134 -10.46 1.52 -10.60
N ALA A 135 -10.32 0.19 -10.71
CA ALA A 135 -9.14 -0.51 -10.22
C ALA A 135 -7.84 -0.04 -10.90
N ILE A 136 -7.86 0.22 -12.21
CA ILE A 136 -6.72 0.78 -12.94
C ILE A 136 -6.33 2.18 -12.43
N LYS A 137 -7.30 3.04 -12.07
CA LYS A 137 -6.99 4.35 -11.50
C LYS A 137 -6.23 4.21 -10.19
N THR A 138 -6.71 3.34 -9.29
CA THR A 138 -6.04 3.02 -8.02
C THR A 138 -4.67 2.40 -8.26
N TYR A 139 -4.56 1.43 -9.17
CA TYR A 139 -3.30 0.80 -9.57
C TYR A 139 -2.24 1.82 -9.99
N ARG A 140 -2.60 2.75 -10.89
CA ARG A 140 -1.70 3.81 -11.35
C ARG A 140 -1.33 4.78 -10.24
N ALA A 141 -2.28 5.13 -9.36
CA ALA A 141 -2.03 5.98 -8.21
C ALA A 141 -0.99 5.36 -7.27
N ILE A 142 -1.11 4.05 -6.99
CA ILE A 142 -0.15 3.31 -6.18
C ILE A 142 1.23 3.28 -6.87
N GLN A 143 1.31 2.97 -8.17
CA GLN A 143 2.58 2.97 -8.89
C GLN A 143 3.25 4.35 -8.87
N THR A 144 2.48 5.41 -9.08
CA THR A 144 2.99 6.78 -9.02
C THR A 144 3.53 7.10 -7.63
N TYR A 145 2.80 6.70 -6.57
CA TYR A 145 3.26 6.87 -5.20
C TYR A 145 4.56 6.11 -4.93
N ILE A 146 4.68 4.86 -5.38
CA ILE A 146 5.89 4.04 -5.24
C ILE A 146 7.09 4.74 -5.89
N VAL A 147 6.96 5.13 -7.15
CA VAL A 147 8.04 5.80 -7.90
C VAL A 147 8.49 7.10 -7.21
N THR A 148 7.54 7.83 -6.60
CA THR A 148 7.83 9.13 -6.00
C THR A 148 8.38 9.04 -4.58
N ASN A 149 7.93 8.06 -3.79
CA ASN A 149 8.15 8.06 -2.34
C ASN A 149 9.00 6.88 -1.83
N PHE A 150 9.19 5.81 -2.63
CA PHE A 150 9.98 4.66 -2.18
C PHE A 150 11.49 4.81 -2.48
N ASN A 151 11.90 5.88 -3.17
CA ASN A 151 13.29 6.18 -3.50
C ASN A 151 14.04 6.83 -2.33
N ALA A 152 13.88 6.30 -1.12
CA ALA A 152 14.67 6.75 0.01
C ALA A 152 16.09 6.14 -0.06
N PRO A 153 17.18 6.91 0.11
CA PRO A 153 18.53 6.37 0.16
C PRO A 153 18.66 5.24 1.18
N THR A 154 19.58 4.30 0.92
CA THR A 154 19.83 3.17 1.83
C THR A 154 20.12 3.66 3.24
N GLY A 155 19.38 3.15 4.21
CA GLY A 155 19.53 3.53 5.60
C GLY A 155 19.05 4.94 5.94
N GLN A 156 18.29 5.62 5.07
CA GLN A 156 17.63 6.86 5.42
C GLN A 156 16.51 6.57 6.44
N VAL A 157 16.53 7.28 7.57
CA VAL A 157 15.51 7.08 8.63
C VAL A 157 14.16 7.61 8.16
N ILE A 158 13.16 6.74 8.15
CA ILE A 158 11.79 7.07 7.70
C ILE A 158 10.83 7.19 8.88
N SER A 159 10.98 6.32 9.88
CA SER A 159 10.14 6.39 11.07
C SER A 159 10.90 6.03 12.34
N ILE A 160 10.42 6.59 13.45
CA ILE A 160 10.97 6.42 14.78
C ILE A 160 9.85 6.17 15.79
N SER A 161 10.16 5.53 16.90
CA SER A 161 9.28 5.33 18.04
C SER A 161 9.97 5.83 19.31
N LEU A 162 9.24 6.59 20.14
CA LEU A 162 9.75 7.03 21.44
C LEU A 162 9.87 5.84 22.39
N LEU A 163 11.03 5.63 22.98
CA LEU A 163 11.28 4.63 24.04
C LEU A 163 11.26 5.26 25.42
N THR A 164 12.03 6.32 25.61
CA THR A 164 12.07 7.05 26.90
C THR A 164 11.95 8.55 26.64
N GLY A 165 11.15 9.23 27.46
CA GLY A 165 10.93 10.67 27.32
C GLY A 165 12.05 11.53 27.91
N GLY A 166 12.95 10.96 28.68
CA GLY A 166 14.02 11.68 29.35
C GLY A 166 13.53 12.82 30.25
N THR A 167 14.44 13.69 30.65
CA THR A 167 14.17 14.83 31.54
C THR A 167 14.85 16.11 31.09
N ASN A 168 14.29 17.26 31.49
CA ASN A 168 14.80 18.61 31.18
C ASN A 168 14.78 18.98 29.66
N TYR A 169 13.82 18.44 28.90
CA TYR A 169 13.63 18.78 27.51
C TYR A 169 12.56 19.88 27.32
N VAL A 170 12.75 20.68 26.30
CA VAL A 170 11.74 21.60 25.77
C VAL A 170 11.41 21.20 24.33
N SER A 171 10.21 21.49 23.88
CA SER A 171 9.83 21.24 22.48
C SER A 171 10.73 22.02 21.54
N GLN A 172 11.38 21.35 20.65
CA GLN A 172 12.34 21.93 19.71
C GLN A 172 12.23 21.29 18.32
N ILE A 173 12.65 22.04 17.32
CA ILE A 173 12.85 21.58 15.96
C ILE A 173 14.35 21.38 15.69
N ASN A 174 14.68 20.46 14.81
CA ASN A 174 16.04 20.20 14.36
C ASN A 174 17.04 19.79 15.47
N ASN A 175 16.58 19.03 16.46
CA ASN A 175 17.46 18.49 17.47
C ASN A 175 18.39 17.42 16.90
N GLY A 176 19.69 17.57 17.11
CA GLY A 176 20.66 16.54 16.78
C GLY A 176 20.40 15.24 17.54
N THR A 177 20.87 14.14 17.00
CA THR A 177 20.83 12.82 17.65
C THR A 177 22.24 12.27 17.80
N GLN A 178 22.44 11.44 18.81
CA GLN A 178 23.67 10.68 18.99
C GLN A 178 23.34 9.19 18.83
N THR A 179 23.90 8.58 17.79
CA THR A 179 23.76 7.16 17.53
C THR A 179 25.15 6.54 17.52
N PRO A 180 25.55 5.83 18.57
CA PRO A 180 26.88 5.25 18.61
C PRO A 180 27.07 4.26 17.46
N PHE A 181 28.12 4.44 16.66
CA PHE A 181 28.61 3.53 15.63
C PHE A 181 27.73 3.32 14.39
N TYR A 182 26.63 4.07 14.22
CA TYR A 182 25.72 3.90 13.09
C TYR A 182 25.30 5.23 12.48
N GLY A 183 25.06 5.20 11.16
CA GLY A 183 24.59 6.36 10.40
C GLY A 183 25.70 7.37 10.06
N ASP A 184 25.31 8.41 9.34
CA ASP A 184 26.17 9.50 8.93
C ASP A 184 26.25 10.66 9.93
N GLY A 185 25.57 10.55 11.05
CA GLY A 185 25.50 11.57 12.09
C GLY A 185 24.57 12.76 11.77
N ASN A 186 23.88 12.74 10.64
CA ASN A 186 23.03 13.84 10.19
C ASN A 186 21.56 13.70 10.61
N LEU A 187 21.17 12.61 11.29
CA LEU A 187 19.80 12.44 11.75
C LEU A 187 19.43 13.53 12.76
N THR A 188 18.38 14.29 12.45
CA THR A 188 17.80 15.24 13.40
C THR A 188 16.30 15.00 13.57
N LEU A 189 15.79 15.33 14.75
CA LEU A 189 14.40 15.14 15.12
C LEU A 189 13.75 16.45 15.51
N ASN A 190 12.47 16.60 15.21
CA ASN A 190 11.61 17.55 15.88
C ASN A 190 10.98 16.87 17.08
N ILE A 191 11.21 17.38 18.27
CA ILE A 191 10.69 16.79 19.51
C ILE A 191 9.58 17.65 20.11
N VAL A 192 8.63 16.97 20.74
CA VAL A 192 7.54 17.58 21.52
C VAL A 192 7.74 17.18 22.98
N ALA A 193 7.88 18.16 23.86
CA ALA A 193 7.95 17.94 25.30
C ALA A 193 6.71 18.50 26.00
N ASN A 194 6.31 17.89 27.12
CA ASN A 194 5.21 18.38 27.94
C ASN A 194 5.67 19.47 28.95
N ASN A 195 4.75 19.98 29.75
CA ASN A 195 5.00 21.00 30.78
C ASN A 195 5.92 20.51 31.93
N PHE A 196 6.20 19.22 32.00
CA PHE A 196 7.13 18.60 32.95
C PHE A 196 8.52 18.38 32.33
N PHE A 197 8.78 18.96 31.17
CA PHE A 197 10.05 18.87 30.44
C PHE A 197 10.43 17.43 30.06
N VAL A 198 9.43 16.58 29.78
CA VAL A 198 9.59 15.20 29.32
C VAL A 198 9.14 15.13 27.86
N VAL A 199 9.96 14.50 27.00
CA VAL A 199 9.60 14.27 25.58
C VAL A 199 8.43 13.29 25.51
N THR A 200 7.39 13.69 24.78
CA THR A 200 6.16 12.90 24.58
C THR A 200 6.02 12.37 23.16
N GLY A 201 6.86 12.83 22.25
CA GLY A 201 6.86 12.40 20.86
C GLY A 201 7.92 13.12 20.02
N GLY A 202 8.10 12.64 18.81
CA GLY A 202 9.00 13.26 17.85
C GLY A 202 8.73 12.82 16.44
N THR A 203 9.23 13.58 15.48
CA THR A 203 9.20 13.27 14.04
C THR A 203 10.59 13.45 13.46
N VAL A 204 10.90 12.71 12.42
CA VAL A 204 12.15 12.89 11.67
C VAL A 204 12.12 14.24 10.97
N ASN A 205 13.18 15.05 11.17
CA ASN A 205 13.37 16.32 10.48
C ASN A 205 14.38 16.16 9.33
N ILE A 206 15.62 15.79 9.64
CA ILE A 206 16.60 15.37 8.66
C ILE A 206 16.86 13.88 8.87
N ALA A 207 16.65 13.08 7.85
CA ALA A 207 16.61 11.63 7.97
C ALA A 207 17.98 10.97 8.16
N GLY A 208 19.08 11.62 7.78
CA GLY A 208 20.40 10.98 7.70
C GLY A 208 20.40 9.77 6.76
N ILE A 209 21.53 9.12 6.63
CA ILE A 209 21.70 7.88 5.83
C ILE A 209 22.56 6.86 6.58
N ASN A 210 22.60 5.62 6.09
CA ASN A 210 23.38 4.51 6.68
C ASN A 210 22.93 4.08 8.10
N TYR A 211 21.67 4.33 8.44
CA TYR A 211 21.06 3.80 9.66
C TYR A 211 20.42 2.42 9.41
N ALA A 212 20.16 1.67 10.47
CA ALA A 212 19.40 0.42 10.42
C ALA A 212 18.20 0.46 11.38
N ALA A 213 17.15 -0.29 11.08
CA ALA A 213 16.02 -0.46 11.99
C ALA A 213 16.45 -1.22 13.26
N GLY A 214 15.81 -0.94 14.37
CA GLY A 214 16.15 -1.49 15.69
C GLY A 214 17.27 -0.73 16.41
N ILE A 215 17.89 0.27 15.78
CA ILE A 215 18.91 1.11 16.42
C ILE A 215 18.24 2.13 17.34
N ILE A 216 18.80 2.28 18.55
CA ILE A 216 18.39 3.29 19.51
C ILE A 216 19.27 4.54 19.33
N THR A 217 18.65 5.68 19.20
CA THR A 217 19.31 6.99 19.13
C THR A 217 18.89 7.86 20.30
N THR A 218 19.83 8.65 20.83
CA THR A 218 19.59 9.60 21.91
C THR A 218 19.45 11.00 21.36
N VAL A 219 18.50 11.77 21.87
CA VAL A 219 18.30 13.16 21.47
C VAL A 219 19.28 14.06 22.22
N VAL A 220 19.94 14.95 21.48
CA VAL A 220 20.81 15.98 22.06
C VAL A 220 19.97 17.04 22.76
N GLY A 221 20.28 17.33 24.01
CA GLY A 221 19.54 18.28 24.83
C GLY A 221 19.05 17.66 26.14
N GLY A 222 18.39 18.43 26.98
CA GLY A 222 17.96 17.96 28.29
C GLY A 222 19.08 17.29 29.06
N ASN A 223 18.81 16.14 29.63
CA ASN A 223 19.81 15.31 30.35
C ASN A 223 20.42 14.22 29.46
N TYR A 224 20.23 14.25 28.15
CA TYR A 224 20.69 13.23 27.19
C TYR A 224 20.11 11.81 27.48
N ASP A 225 18.90 11.73 28.01
CA ASP A 225 18.23 10.51 28.44
C ASP A 225 16.92 10.21 27.66
N ALA A 226 16.51 11.09 26.75
CA ALA A 226 15.41 10.80 25.81
C ALA A 226 15.93 9.94 24.65
N THR A 227 15.28 8.79 24.45
CA THR A 227 15.69 7.85 23.41
C THR A 227 14.56 7.49 22.48
N PHE A 228 14.90 7.32 21.21
CA PHE A 228 14.02 6.82 20.15
C PHE A 228 14.61 5.59 19.50
N GLU A 229 13.77 4.63 19.15
CA GLU A 229 14.11 3.53 18.27
C GLU A 229 13.84 3.91 16.82
N ILE A 230 14.78 3.64 15.94
CA ILE A 230 14.58 3.73 14.49
C ILE A 230 13.76 2.51 14.06
N THR A 231 12.50 2.72 13.74
CA THR A 231 11.57 1.61 13.43
C THR A 231 11.58 1.22 11.96
N TYR A 232 11.92 2.18 11.07
CA TYR A 232 12.00 1.91 9.64
C TYR A 232 13.03 2.80 8.95
N VAL A 233 13.79 2.20 8.04
CA VAL A 233 14.78 2.88 7.20
C VAL A 233 14.54 2.60 5.72
N GLY A 234 14.99 3.51 4.85
CA GLY A 234 15.01 3.31 3.41
C GLY A 234 15.86 2.10 3.02
N LYS A 235 15.35 1.26 2.18
CA LYS A 235 16.03 0.02 1.71
C LYS A 235 16.90 0.24 0.48
N GLY A 236 17.10 1.49 0.05
CA GLY A 236 17.90 1.84 -1.11
C GLY A 236 17.07 2.14 -2.35
N ASP A 237 17.77 2.24 -3.45
CA ASP A 237 17.23 2.69 -4.70
C ASP A 237 16.23 1.67 -5.31
N PHE A 238 14.96 2.04 -5.36
CA PHE A 238 13.94 1.34 -6.13
C PHE A 238 13.95 1.73 -7.62
N THR A 239 15.09 2.18 -8.16
CA THR A 239 15.25 2.46 -9.60
C THR A 239 14.94 1.24 -10.47
N THR A 240 14.90 0.05 -9.89
CA THR A 240 14.47 -1.20 -10.54
C THR A 240 13.00 -1.54 -10.32
N PHE A 241 12.13 -0.55 -10.06
CA PHE A 241 10.69 -0.79 -10.04
C PHE A 241 10.23 -1.29 -11.42
N ASN A 242 9.82 -2.56 -11.47
CA ASN A 242 9.39 -3.26 -12.69
C ASN A 242 7.90 -3.55 -12.72
N GLY A 243 7.09 -2.74 -12.05
CA GLY A 243 5.63 -2.84 -12.12
C GLY A 243 5.14 -2.65 -13.56
N GLN A 244 4.21 -3.51 -13.98
CA GLN A 244 3.66 -3.44 -15.33
C GLN A 244 2.69 -2.26 -15.47
N GLN A 245 2.78 -1.54 -16.56
CA GLN A 245 1.81 -0.49 -16.88
C GLN A 245 0.51 -1.10 -17.40
N LYS A 246 -0.62 -0.65 -16.85
CA LYS A 246 -1.95 -1.05 -17.30
C LYS A 246 -2.69 0.13 -17.93
N GLN A 247 -3.41 -0.16 -19.01
CA GLN A 247 -4.23 0.83 -19.68
C GLN A 247 -5.71 0.64 -19.33
N THR A 248 -6.46 1.76 -19.32
CA THR A 248 -7.92 1.71 -19.25
C THR A 248 -8.47 1.09 -20.53
N VAL A 249 -9.48 0.25 -20.38
CA VAL A 249 -10.17 -0.35 -21.50
C VAL A 249 -11.40 0.51 -21.82
N TYR A 250 -11.49 0.97 -23.05
CA TYR A 250 -12.67 1.66 -23.54
C TYR A 250 -13.55 0.64 -24.28
N TRP A 251 -14.81 0.63 -23.95
CA TRP A 251 -15.81 -0.11 -24.71
C TRP A 251 -16.09 0.70 -25.99
N VAL A 252 -15.85 0.11 -27.15
CA VAL A 252 -16.23 0.65 -28.45
C VAL A 252 -17.54 -0.02 -28.88
#